data_312c25388becc5ddb47cbb35f13bf251
#
_entry.id   312c25388becc5ddb47cbb35f13bf251
#
_cell.length_a   1.000
_cell.length_b   1.000
_cell.length_c   1.000
_cell.angle_alpha   90.00
_cell.angle_beta   90.00
_cell.angle_gamma   90.00
#
_symmetry.space_group_name_H-M   'P 1'
#
loop_
_entity.id
_entity.type
_entity.pdbx_description
1 polymer ?
#
loop_
_entity_poly.entity_id
_entity_poly.type
_entity_poly.pdbx_seq_one_letter_code
_entity_poly.pdbx_strand_id
1 'polypeptide(L)'
;MNHHAVLRRGNDHITVIGCENQSVGFHSVIRRGNLRKAMGDNPGTFSILLTHDPTQWRKEVVGKTAIPLTLAGHTHAMQFRVCGITPVKLVYPECDGLYTEGNQRLYVNIGLGGTMPWRVGATPEITLITLRRKTP
;
A
#
# COMPACT_ATOMS: atom_id res chain seq x y z
N MET A 1 -6.11 -7.10 11.59
CA MET A 1 -7.58 -6.85 11.41
C MET A 1 -7.89 -6.75 9.93
N ASN A 2 -8.92 -7.44 9.46
CA ASN A 2 -9.35 -7.39 8.06
C ASN A 2 -10.75 -6.77 8.04
N HIS A 3 -10.82 -5.44 7.93
CA HIS A 3 -12.04 -4.64 8.04
C HIS A 3 -12.02 -3.46 7.08
N HIS A 4 -13.20 -2.86 6.87
CA HIS A 4 -13.32 -1.59 6.19
C HIS A 4 -14.16 -0.60 7.01
N ALA A 5 -14.00 0.68 6.68
CA ALA A 5 -14.80 1.77 7.22
C ALA A 5 -15.23 2.69 6.08
N VAL A 6 -16.46 3.16 6.13
CA VAL A 6 -16.99 4.15 5.19
C VAL A 6 -16.90 5.53 5.83
N LEU A 7 -16.10 6.39 5.21
CA LEU A 7 -15.95 7.79 5.62
C LEU A 7 -16.90 8.64 4.77
N ARG A 8 -17.74 9.45 5.42
CA ARG A 8 -18.76 10.31 4.78
C ARG A 8 -18.45 11.79 4.99
N ARG A 9 -18.68 12.58 3.95
CA ARG A 9 -18.61 14.04 4.02
C ARG A 9 -19.72 14.62 3.14
N GLY A 10 -20.78 15.12 3.78
CA GLY A 10 -22.01 15.49 3.05
C GLY A 10 -22.60 14.27 2.33
N ASN A 11 -22.82 14.39 1.03
CA ASN A 11 -23.32 13.30 0.18
C ASN A 11 -22.21 12.39 -0.39
N ASP A 12 -20.96 12.78 -0.23
CA ASP A 12 -19.82 12.00 -0.71
C ASP A 12 -19.36 10.98 0.34
N HIS A 13 -18.80 9.88 -0.13
CA HIS A 13 -18.21 8.87 0.74
C HIS A 13 -17.06 8.13 0.05
N ILE A 14 -16.14 7.66 0.85
CA ILE A 14 -15.03 6.80 0.46
C ILE A 14 -14.97 5.60 1.39
N THR A 15 -14.47 4.47 0.90
CA THR A 15 -14.23 3.29 1.73
C THR A 15 -12.75 3.15 2.00
N VAL A 16 -12.36 3.05 3.26
CA VAL A 16 -10.99 2.71 3.67
C VAL A 16 -10.98 1.25 4.11
N ILE A 17 -10.18 0.44 3.43
CA ILE A 17 -10.05 -1.00 3.64
C ILE A 17 -8.71 -1.24 4.33
N GLY A 18 -8.71 -1.87 5.49
CA GLY A 18 -7.50 -2.29 6.21
C GLY A 18 -7.29 -3.79 6.10
N CYS A 19 -6.15 -4.21 5.54
CA CYS A 19 -5.78 -5.62 5.44
C CYS A 19 -4.53 -5.89 6.28
N GLU A 20 -4.57 -6.97 7.07
CA GLU A 20 -3.39 -7.41 7.81
C GLU A 20 -2.29 -7.89 6.88
N ASN A 21 -1.07 -7.93 7.43
CA ASN A 21 0.11 -8.31 6.69
C ASN A 21 -0.02 -9.72 6.08
N GLN A 22 0.27 -9.81 4.80
CA GLN A 22 0.33 -11.07 4.04
C GLN A 22 1.76 -11.49 3.73
N SER A 23 2.79 -10.78 4.23
CA SER A 23 4.15 -11.07 3.84
C SER A 23 4.55 -12.50 4.16
N VAL A 24 5.11 -13.11 3.14
CA VAL A 24 5.77 -14.41 3.16
C VAL A 24 7.25 -14.11 3.03
N GLY A 25 7.85 -13.59 4.10
CA GLY A 25 9.28 -13.39 4.17
C GLY A 25 9.95 -14.50 5.00
N PHE A 26 11.28 -14.49 5.02
CA PHE A 26 12.11 -15.44 5.78
C PHE A 26 11.73 -15.58 7.27
N HIS A 27 10.93 -14.68 7.81
CA HIS A 27 10.57 -14.62 9.23
C HIS A 27 9.07 -14.65 9.52
N SER A 28 8.19 -14.78 8.53
CA SER A 28 6.75 -14.78 8.77
C SER A 28 6.03 -15.92 8.03
N VAL A 29 5.71 -16.96 8.77
CA VAL A 29 4.94 -18.13 8.26
C VAL A 29 3.43 -17.88 8.34
N ILE A 30 2.97 -16.82 8.99
CA ILE A 30 1.55 -16.61 9.30
C ILE A 30 0.96 -15.55 8.38
N ARG A 31 0.21 -15.97 7.38
CA ARG A 31 -0.64 -15.10 6.56
C ARG A 31 -1.90 -14.74 7.36
N ARG A 32 -1.99 -13.51 7.84
CA ARG A 32 -3.16 -12.99 8.56
C ARG A 32 -4.08 -12.15 7.68
N GLY A 33 -3.55 -11.59 6.61
CA GLY A 33 -4.33 -10.77 5.69
C GLY A 33 -5.34 -11.58 4.89
N ASN A 34 -6.55 -11.04 4.76
CA ASN A 34 -7.61 -11.56 3.93
C ASN A 34 -8.34 -10.38 3.29
N LEU A 35 -7.94 -10.05 2.07
CA LEU A 35 -8.46 -8.90 1.35
C LEU A 35 -9.96 -9.04 1.10
N ARG A 36 -10.44 -10.23 0.71
CA ARG A 36 -11.85 -10.49 0.46
C ARG A 36 -12.70 -10.23 1.70
N LYS A 37 -12.24 -10.70 2.86
CA LYS A 37 -12.90 -10.42 4.15
C LYS A 37 -12.85 -8.94 4.49
N ALA A 38 -11.70 -8.26 4.24
CA ALA A 38 -11.54 -6.85 4.51
C ALA A 38 -12.45 -5.98 3.64
N MET A 39 -12.64 -6.35 2.38
CA MET A 39 -13.56 -5.66 1.45
C MET A 39 -15.02 -5.80 1.87
N GLY A 40 -15.41 -6.98 2.39
CA GLY A 40 -16.82 -7.26 2.70
C GLY A 40 -17.74 -6.96 1.51
N ASP A 41 -18.96 -6.54 1.79
CA ASP A 41 -19.94 -6.11 0.80
C ASP A 41 -19.68 -4.64 0.39
N ASN A 42 -18.45 -4.33 -0.03
CA ASN A 42 -18.07 -2.97 -0.44
C ASN A 42 -19.00 -2.45 -1.55
N PRO A 43 -19.73 -1.35 -1.33
CA PRO A 43 -20.79 -0.87 -2.23
C PRO A 43 -20.27 -0.22 -3.53
N GLY A 44 -19.06 -0.57 -4.00
CA GLY A 44 -18.55 -0.09 -5.30
C GLY A 44 -18.11 1.39 -5.32
N THR A 45 -17.91 1.99 -4.16
CA THR A 45 -17.46 3.37 -4.01
C THR A 45 -15.94 3.49 -4.18
N PHE A 46 -15.43 4.71 -4.32
CA PHE A 46 -13.98 4.93 -4.33
C PHE A 46 -13.35 4.35 -3.05
N SER A 47 -12.44 3.41 -3.22
CA SER A 47 -11.86 2.66 -2.12
C SER A 47 -10.36 2.87 -2.03
N ILE A 48 -9.84 2.94 -0.81
CA ILE A 48 -8.41 2.99 -0.50
C ILE A 48 -8.06 1.75 0.31
N LEU A 49 -7.14 0.95 -0.19
CA LEU A 49 -6.59 -0.18 0.56
C LEU A 49 -5.35 0.28 1.35
N LEU A 50 -5.36 0.01 2.64
CA LEU A 50 -4.21 0.11 3.52
C LEU A 50 -3.68 -1.30 3.79
N THR A 51 -2.47 -1.57 3.36
CA THR A 51 -1.77 -2.83 3.60
C THR A 51 -0.33 -2.58 4.03
N HIS A 52 0.31 -3.54 4.67
CA HIS A 52 1.72 -3.38 5.04
C HIS A 52 2.65 -3.77 3.88
N ASP A 53 2.42 -4.92 3.26
CA ASP A 53 3.27 -5.51 2.23
C ASP A 53 2.84 -5.10 0.82
N PRO A 54 3.69 -4.43 0.02
CA PRO A 54 3.34 -3.99 -1.33
C PRO A 54 3.07 -5.15 -2.30
N THR A 55 3.63 -6.34 -2.05
CA THR A 55 3.41 -7.50 -2.93
C THR A 55 1.95 -7.93 -3.00
N GLN A 56 1.13 -7.59 -1.99
CA GLN A 56 -0.30 -7.84 -2.01
C GLN A 56 -0.99 -7.13 -3.18
N TRP A 57 -0.54 -5.92 -3.54
CA TRP A 57 -1.13 -5.17 -4.64
C TRP A 57 -1.06 -5.93 -5.96
N ARG A 58 0.11 -6.44 -6.33
CA ARG A 58 0.30 -7.22 -7.56
C ARG A 58 -0.44 -8.55 -7.52
N LYS A 59 -0.44 -9.19 -6.34
CA LYS A 59 -1.04 -10.53 -6.19
C LYS A 59 -2.56 -10.54 -6.09
N GLU A 60 -3.16 -9.54 -5.45
CA GLU A 60 -4.56 -9.59 -5.06
C GLU A 60 -5.40 -8.41 -5.56
N VAL A 61 -4.79 -7.28 -5.95
CA VAL A 61 -5.51 -6.07 -6.34
C VAL A 61 -5.53 -5.87 -7.85
N VAL A 62 -4.35 -5.92 -8.49
CA VAL A 62 -4.21 -5.63 -9.93
C VAL A 62 -5.04 -6.59 -10.78
N GLY A 63 -5.99 -6.02 -11.53
CA GLY A 63 -6.87 -6.78 -12.41
C GLY A 63 -7.87 -7.72 -11.73
N LYS A 64 -7.90 -7.75 -10.38
CA LYS A 64 -8.74 -8.66 -9.59
C LYS A 64 -9.77 -7.93 -8.74
N THR A 65 -9.60 -6.65 -8.51
CA THR A 65 -10.52 -5.81 -7.73
C THR A 65 -10.74 -4.47 -8.42
N ALA A 66 -11.75 -3.72 -7.96
CA ALA A 66 -12.00 -2.34 -8.39
C ALA A 66 -11.32 -1.30 -7.49
N ILE A 67 -10.36 -1.68 -6.64
CA ILE A 67 -9.66 -0.76 -5.72
C ILE A 67 -8.73 0.15 -6.52
N PRO A 68 -8.96 1.47 -6.58
CA PRO A 68 -8.16 2.37 -7.40
C PRO A 68 -6.87 2.83 -6.73
N LEU A 69 -6.78 2.78 -5.39
CA LEU A 69 -5.61 3.24 -4.63
C LEU A 69 -5.25 2.27 -3.52
N THR A 70 -4.00 1.85 -3.52
CA THR A 70 -3.40 1.05 -2.44
C THR A 70 -2.23 1.83 -1.83
N LEU A 71 -2.17 1.86 -0.51
CA LEU A 71 -1.07 2.44 0.25
C LEU A 71 -0.38 1.32 1.02
N ALA A 72 0.94 1.25 0.86
CA ALA A 72 1.77 0.23 1.51
C ALA A 72 3.05 0.82 2.10
N GLY A 73 3.75 0.04 2.90
CA GLY A 73 5.04 0.38 3.50
C GLY A 73 6.03 -0.76 3.39
N HIS A 74 6.51 -1.27 4.54
CA HIS A 74 7.30 -2.47 4.72
C HIS A 74 8.77 -2.41 4.28
N THR A 75 9.05 -1.95 3.07
CA THR A 75 10.36 -2.11 2.41
C THR A 75 11.45 -1.22 2.99
N HIS A 76 11.07 -0.04 3.50
CA HIS A 76 11.97 1.04 3.92
C HIS A 76 13.02 1.42 2.85
N ALA A 77 12.86 1.00 1.58
CA ALA A 77 13.90 0.99 0.55
C ALA A 77 15.21 0.35 1.06
N MET A 78 15.10 -0.67 1.96
CA MET A 78 16.23 -1.30 2.68
C MET A 78 17.09 -0.28 3.46
N GLN A 79 16.58 0.95 3.70
CA GLN A 79 17.31 2.08 4.29
C GLN A 79 18.59 2.46 3.53
N PHE A 80 18.78 1.90 2.33
CA PHE A 80 19.95 2.09 1.50
C PHE A 80 19.58 2.32 0.04
N ARG A 81 20.03 3.46 -0.51
CA ARG A 81 19.84 3.83 -1.91
C ARG A 81 21.06 4.61 -2.42
N VAL A 82 21.65 4.17 -3.53
CA VAL A 82 22.73 4.87 -4.20
C VAL A 82 22.36 5.08 -5.66
N CYS A 83 22.49 6.31 -6.14
CA CYS A 83 22.11 6.70 -7.51
C CYS A 83 20.68 6.26 -7.89
N GLY A 84 19.74 6.34 -6.94
CA GLY A 84 18.35 5.94 -7.16
C GLY A 84 18.09 4.42 -7.11
N ILE A 85 19.12 3.60 -6.94
CA ILE A 85 19.02 2.14 -6.90
C ILE A 85 19.07 1.64 -5.46
N THR A 86 18.14 0.75 -5.11
CA THR A 86 18.11 0.05 -3.83
C THR A 86 18.13 -1.47 -4.06
N PRO A 87 18.92 -2.23 -3.29
CA PRO A 87 18.98 -3.69 -3.42
C PRO A 87 17.65 -4.39 -3.15
N VAL A 88 16.79 -3.77 -2.34
CA VAL A 88 15.47 -4.34 -2.02
C VAL A 88 14.59 -4.54 -3.25
N LYS A 89 14.87 -3.84 -4.36
CA LYS A 89 14.15 -3.97 -5.63
C LYS A 89 14.25 -5.37 -6.24
N LEU A 90 15.28 -6.13 -5.89
CA LEU A 90 15.43 -7.53 -6.30
C LEU A 90 14.41 -8.46 -5.63
N VAL A 91 13.90 -8.08 -4.46
CA VAL A 91 12.91 -8.86 -3.67
C VAL A 91 11.51 -8.25 -3.79
N TYR A 92 11.44 -6.93 -3.76
CA TYR A 92 10.21 -6.14 -3.87
C TYR A 92 10.29 -5.24 -5.09
N PRO A 93 9.74 -5.66 -6.25
CA PRO A 93 9.73 -4.83 -7.45
C PRO A 93 9.05 -3.47 -7.21
N GLU A 94 7.98 -3.46 -6.43
CA GLU A 94 7.31 -2.26 -5.92
C GLU A 94 7.85 -1.93 -4.53
N CYS A 95 8.97 -1.22 -4.44
CA CYS A 95 9.67 -1.00 -3.18
C CYS A 95 9.59 0.42 -2.63
N ASP A 96 9.24 1.42 -3.45
CA ASP A 96 9.14 2.83 -3.05
C ASP A 96 8.40 3.67 -4.08
N GLY A 97 7.71 4.72 -3.65
CA GLY A 97 7.03 5.67 -4.52
C GLY A 97 5.76 5.14 -5.19
N LEU A 98 5.41 5.72 -6.34
CA LEU A 98 4.14 5.48 -7.04
C LEU A 98 4.30 4.49 -8.19
N TYR A 99 3.41 3.50 -8.21
CA TYR A 99 3.23 2.53 -9.30
C TYR A 99 1.82 2.63 -9.87
N THR A 100 1.67 2.37 -11.17
CA THR A 100 0.38 2.45 -11.86
C THR A 100 0.21 1.26 -12.81
N GLU A 101 -0.96 0.61 -12.74
CA GLU A 101 -1.42 -0.42 -13.66
C GLU A 101 -2.87 -0.13 -14.04
N GLY A 102 -3.09 0.29 -15.28
CA GLY A 102 -4.39 0.75 -15.73
C GLY A 102 -4.93 1.89 -14.85
N ASN A 103 -6.07 1.66 -14.21
CA ASN A 103 -6.70 2.62 -13.30
C ASN A 103 -6.33 2.39 -11.81
N GLN A 104 -5.46 1.44 -11.52
CA GLN A 104 -5.08 1.07 -10.17
C GLN A 104 -3.69 1.62 -9.83
N ARG A 105 -3.54 2.18 -8.65
CA ARG A 105 -2.29 2.78 -8.17
C ARG A 105 -1.88 2.19 -6.84
N LEU A 106 -0.59 2.00 -6.69
CA LEU A 106 0.06 1.68 -5.43
C LEU A 106 1.02 2.81 -5.08
N TYR A 107 0.97 3.27 -3.84
CA TYR A 107 2.02 4.11 -3.27
C TYR A 107 2.71 3.36 -2.13
N VAL A 108 4.03 3.19 -2.24
CA VAL A 108 4.85 2.56 -1.21
C VAL A 108 5.64 3.64 -0.48
N ASN A 109 5.29 3.89 0.79
CA ASN A 109 5.98 4.83 1.66
C ASN A 109 7.11 4.13 2.39
N ILE A 110 8.31 4.70 2.36
CA ILE A 110 9.49 4.11 3.01
C ILE A 110 9.62 4.48 4.50
N GLY A 111 8.69 5.29 5.01
CA GLY A 111 8.52 5.58 6.43
C GLY A 111 9.60 6.45 7.05
N LEU A 112 9.38 6.77 8.32
CA LEU A 112 10.32 7.53 9.16
C LEU A 112 11.31 6.62 9.89
N GLY A 113 10.83 5.49 10.38
CA GLY A 113 11.62 4.49 11.10
C GLY A 113 12.32 3.49 10.19
N GLY A 114 12.85 2.45 10.77
CA GLY A 114 13.50 1.35 10.07
C GLY A 114 14.06 0.32 11.03
N THR A 115 14.66 -0.73 10.49
CA THR A 115 15.28 -1.81 11.26
C THR A 115 16.72 -1.49 11.66
N MET A 116 17.36 -0.58 10.94
CA MET A 116 18.74 -0.14 11.23
C MET A 116 18.75 1.28 11.78
N PRO A 117 19.75 1.64 12.60
CA PRO A 117 19.86 2.99 13.19
C PRO A 117 20.33 4.06 12.20
N TRP A 118 20.54 3.71 10.94
CA TRP A 118 21.04 4.60 9.89
C TRP A 118 20.25 4.47 8.60
N ARG A 119 20.31 5.49 7.76
CA ARG A 119 19.83 5.50 6.37
C ARG A 119 20.88 6.13 5.47
N VAL A 120 21.09 5.56 4.29
CA VAL A 120 21.96 6.10 3.25
C VAL A 120 21.14 6.28 1.98
N GLY A 121 20.94 7.52 1.54
CA GLY A 121 20.22 7.87 0.32
C GLY A 121 18.73 7.51 0.30
N ALA A 122 18.22 6.79 1.31
CA ALA A 122 16.80 6.48 1.50
C ALA A 122 16.24 7.41 2.60
N THR A 123 16.02 8.68 2.26
CA THR A 123 15.56 9.72 3.19
C THR A 123 14.22 9.36 3.83
N PRO A 124 14.04 9.55 5.15
CA PRO A 124 12.75 9.38 5.80
C PRO A 124 11.63 10.17 5.11
N GLU A 125 10.43 9.60 5.06
CA GLU A 125 9.34 10.14 4.27
C GLU A 125 8.04 10.23 5.05
N ILE A 126 7.36 11.40 4.92
CA ILE A 126 5.95 11.60 5.26
C ILE A 126 5.25 12.03 3.98
N THR A 127 4.23 11.27 3.55
CA THR A 127 3.50 11.52 2.32
C THR A 127 2.13 12.11 2.61
N LEU A 128 1.84 13.30 2.07
CA LEU A 128 0.52 13.89 2.05
C LEU A 128 -0.19 13.53 0.75
N ILE A 129 -1.32 12.81 0.86
CA ILE A 129 -2.14 12.43 -0.29
C ILE A 129 -3.44 13.25 -0.28
N THR A 130 -3.66 14.02 -1.32
CA THR A 130 -4.88 14.80 -1.49
C THR A 130 -5.80 14.12 -2.51
N LEU A 131 -6.98 13.71 -2.07
CA LEU A 131 -8.03 13.20 -2.94
C LEU A 131 -8.85 14.37 -3.46
N ARG A 132 -9.10 14.39 -4.76
CA ARG A 132 -9.97 15.40 -5.39
C ARG A 132 -11.06 14.69 -6.19
N ARG A 133 -12.29 15.18 -6.08
CA ARG A 133 -13.38 14.76 -6.97
C ARG A 133 -13.05 15.21 -8.38
N LYS A 134 -13.14 14.30 -9.35
CA LYS A 134 -13.07 14.70 -10.76
C LYS A 134 -14.37 15.44 -11.07
N THR A 135 -14.27 16.71 -11.40
CA THR A 135 -15.38 17.47 -11.96
C THR A 135 -15.67 16.95 -13.37
N PRO A 136 -16.93 16.76 -13.74
CA PRO A 136 -17.29 16.31 -15.09
C PRO A 136 -16.82 17.31 -16.14
#